data_f36fb5817eacdbc8fff3e32e0a0e737a
#
_entry.id   f36fb5817eacdbc8fff3e32e0a0e737a
#
_cell.length_a   1.000
_cell.length_b   1.000
_cell.length_c   1.000
_cell.angle_alpha   90.00
_cell.angle_beta   90.00
_cell.angle_gamma   90.00
#
_symmetry.space_group_name_H-M   'P 1'
#
loop_
_entity.id
_entity.type
_entity.pdbx_description
1 polymer ?
#
loop_
_entity_poly.entity_id
_entity_poly.type
_entity_poly.pdbx_seq_one_letter_code
_entity_poly.pdbx_strand_id
1 'polypeptide(L)'
;MNLINEASPHFHGKGSTQWIMGMVCLALCPTLVASLVLYGPGAPLLVLVCIATALVCEQVCCMIMHRESTAGDLSCVVTAMLFAFTLPANCSYFAAILGTAFAIVVVKMLFGGIGCNFANPAVAGRVFVMVALPSALTSYPDVVGKPLDAITGATPLAMTASGTALPYSLMDMLLGNHAGALGETCVLTLLIGFIFLLVIRVVDAWATVPFIATVAVITGIAGEDVAMQLLSGGLALGAFFMATDYTTTPMTPCGKVIFGIGCGLITSLVRLFAAAPEGVAFSILFMNLFVPLIDRCTRPNPAGGVKHALI
;
A
#
# COMPACT_ATOMS: atom_id res chain seq x y z
N MET A 1 -33.24 -34.90 8.18
CA MET A 1 -33.29 -33.69 7.32
C MET A 1 -32.72 -32.53 8.17
N ASN A 2 -31.46 -32.17 7.98
CA ASN A 2 -30.86 -31.07 8.74
C ASN A 2 -31.34 -29.77 8.12
N LEU A 3 -32.22 -29.06 8.78
CA LEU A 3 -32.66 -27.73 8.39
C LEU A 3 -31.50 -26.76 8.62
N ILE A 4 -31.03 -26.09 7.56
CA ILE A 4 -30.06 -25.03 7.65
C ILE A 4 -30.77 -23.80 8.20
N ASN A 5 -30.48 -23.45 9.44
CA ASN A 5 -31.08 -22.29 10.12
C ASN A 5 -30.09 -21.12 10.06
N GLU A 6 -29.87 -20.60 8.85
CA GLU A 6 -29.03 -19.40 8.63
C GLU A 6 -29.91 -18.18 8.37
N ALA A 7 -29.45 -17.01 8.79
CA ALA A 7 -30.15 -15.75 8.52
C ALA A 7 -30.15 -15.44 7.01
N SER A 8 -31.30 -15.08 6.45
CA SER A 8 -31.43 -14.63 5.06
C SER A 8 -30.86 -13.19 4.88
N PRO A 9 -30.36 -12.85 3.68
CA PRO A 9 -30.47 -13.56 2.40
C PRO A 9 -29.31 -14.53 2.14
N HIS A 10 -29.62 -15.70 1.56
CA HIS A 10 -28.66 -16.74 1.14
C HIS A 10 -28.10 -16.50 -0.27
N PHE A 11 -27.86 -15.26 -0.65
CA PHE A 11 -27.25 -14.93 -1.92
C PHE A 11 -25.72 -15.07 -1.81
N HIS A 12 -25.18 -16.16 -2.27
CA HIS A 12 -23.76 -16.32 -2.51
C HIS A 12 -23.41 -15.65 -3.84
N GLY A 13 -22.90 -14.41 -3.79
CA GLY A 13 -22.32 -13.75 -4.95
C GLY A 13 -21.05 -14.47 -5.40
N LYS A 14 -20.70 -14.35 -6.69
CA LYS A 14 -19.46 -14.91 -7.26
C LYS A 14 -18.17 -14.28 -6.69
N GLY A 15 -18.26 -13.23 -5.88
CA GLY A 15 -17.13 -12.50 -5.28
C GLY A 15 -16.80 -13.02 -3.88
N SER A 16 -16.19 -14.21 -3.77
CA SER A 16 -15.60 -14.62 -2.49
C SER A 16 -14.38 -13.74 -2.14
N THR A 17 -14.08 -13.59 -0.86
CA THR A 17 -12.87 -12.89 -0.39
C THR A 17 -11.61 -13.43 -1.06
N GLN A 18 -11.52 -14.75 -1.18
CA GLN A 18 -10.42 -15.42 -1.86
C GLN A 18 -10.28 -15.00 -3.33
N TRP A 19 -11.40 -14.88 -4.05
CA TRP A 19 -11.40 -14.42 -5.44
C TRP A 19 -10.88 -12.99 -5.55
N ILE A 20 -11.38 -12.08 -4.70
CA ILE A 20 -10.96 -10.67 -4.68
C ILE A 20 -9.45 -10.56 -4.39
N MET A 21 -8.97 -11.21 -3.33
CA MET A 21 -7.55 -11.19 -2.97
C MET A 21 -6.67 -11.84 -4.04
N GLY A 22 -7.17 -12.91 -4.69
CA GLY A 22 -6.50 -13.53 -5.84
C GLY A 22 -6.36 -12.57 -7.03
N MET A 23 -7.40 -11.75 -7.32
CA MET A 23 -7.32 -10.72 -8.37
C MET A 23 -6.33 -9.62 -8.03
N VAL A 24 -6.22 -9.22 -6.76
CA VAL A 24 -5.20 -8.25 -6.31
C VAL A 24 -3.80 -8.85 -6.46
N CYS A 25 -3.57 -10.11 -6.07
CA CYS A 25 -2.29 -10.78 -6.31
C CYS A 25 -1.93 -10.80 -7.81
N LEU A 26 -2.90 -11.11 -8.67
CA LEU A 26 -2.70 -11.11 -10.13
C LEU A 26 -2.36 -9.71 -10.66
N ALA A 27 -3.02 -8.67 -10.14
CA ALA A 27 -2.74 -7.28 -10.49
C ALA A 27 -1.34 -6.82 -10.09
N LEU A 28 -0.75 -7.43 -9.05
CA LEU A 28 0.60 -7.15 -8.58
C LEU A 28 1.69 -7.98 -9.30
N CYS A 29 1.30 -9.05 -10.05
CA CYS A 29 2.26 -9.87 -10.79
C CYS A 29 3.09 -9.09 -11.82
N PRO A 30 2.56 -8.13 -12.61
CA PRO A 30 3.37 -7.33 -13.52
C PRO A 30 4.48 -6.57 -12.81
N THR A 31 4.19 -6.03 -11.60
CA THR A 31 5.17 -5.33 -10.77
C THR A 31 6.25 -6.29 -10.24
N LEU A 32 5.88 -7.52 -9.88
CA LEU A 32 6.83 -8.55 -9.49
C LEU A 32 7.78 -8.93 -10.64
N VAL A 33 7.25 -9.05 -11.86
CA VAL A 33 8.06 -9.32 -13.05
C VAL A 33 8.98 -8.13 -13.35
N ALA A 34 8.50 -6.90 -13.26
CA ALA A 34 9.32 -5.71 -13.41
C ALA A 34 10.46 -5.66 -12.38
N SER A 35 10.18 -5.97 -11.11
CA SER A 35 11.20 -6.00 -10.07
C SER A 35 12.27 -7.08 -10.32
N LEU A 36 11.89 -8.23 -10.90
CA LEU A 36 12.84 -9.27 -11.32
C LEU A 36 13.76 -8.76 -12.44
N VAL A 37 13.20 -8.05 -13.43
CA VAL A 37 13.97 -7.53 -14.56
C VAL A 37 14.91 -6.41 -14.12
N LEU A 38 14.44 -5.52 -13.24
CA LEU A 38 15.17 -4.33 -12.80
C LEU A 38 16.24 -4.64 -11.75
N TYR A 39 15.95 -5.50 -10.79
CA TYR A 39 16.82 -5.77 -9.63
C TYR A 39 17.39 -7.20 -9.60
N GLY A 40 17.01 -8.03 -10.57
CA GLY A 40 17.47 -9.42 -10.63
C GLY A 40 16.74 -10.35 -9.64
N PRO A 41 17.25 -11.60 -9.47
CA PRO A 41 16.54 -12.66 -8.73
C PRO A 41 16.43 -12.42 -7.21
N GLY A 42 17.22 -11.50 -6.66
CA GLY A 42 17.12 -11.12 -5.23
C GLY A 42 15.79 -10.49 -4.87
N ALA A 43 15.19 -9.73 -5.78
CA ALA A 43 13.92 -9.04 -5.56
C ALA A 43 12.75 -10.02 -5.32
N PRO A 44 12.44 -10.96 -6.22
CA PRO A 44 11.38 -11.95 -5.95
C PRO A 44 11.70 -12.85 -4.76
N LEU A 45 12.98 -13.12 -4.46
CA LEU A 45 13.35 -13.87 -3.26
C LEU A 45 12.94 -13.12 -1.98
N LEU A 46 13.16 -11.82 -1.92
CA LEU A 46 12.71 -10.98 -0.79
C LEU A 46 11.18 -11.02 -0.64
N VAL A 47 10.44 -10.94 -1.75
CA VAL A 47 8.97 -11.07 -1.75
C VAL A 47 8.54 -12.45 -1.24
N LEU A 48 9.19 -13.52 -1.69
CA LEU A 48 8.89 -14.88 -1.21
C LEU A 48 9.17 -15.04 0.29
N VAL A 49 10.26 -14.46 0.81
CA VAL A 49 10.55 -14.45 2.26
C VAL A 49 9.44 -13.74 3.04
N CYS A 50 8.96 -12.60 2.56
CA CYS A 50 7.82 -11.91 3.19
C CYS A 50 6.55 -12.77 3.15
N ILE A 51 6.22 -13.38 2.02
CA ILE A 51 5.03 -14.26 1.89
C ILE A 51 5.14 -15.47 2.83
N ALA A 52 6.28 -16.14 2.86
CA ALA A 52 6.50 -17.28 3.76
C ALA A 52 6.36 -16.87 5.23
N THR A 53 6.94 -15.75 5.62
CA THR A 53 6.81 -15.18 6.97
C THR A 53 5.36 -14.86 7.31
N ALA A 54 4.61 -14.24 6.40
CA ALA A 54 3.22 -13.90 6.61
C ALA A 54 2.34 -15.14 6.82
N LEU A 55 2.52 -16.18 6.00
CA LEU A 55 1.79 -17.44 6.12
C LEU A 55 2.09 -18.15 7.44
N VAL A 56 3.36 -18.21 7.83
CA VAL A 56 3.78 -18.82 9.11
C VAL A 56 3.20 -18.04 10.28
N CYS A 57 3.34 -16.72 10.30
CA CYS A 57 2.82 -15.87 11.38
C CYS A 57 1.29 -15.99 11.51
N GLU A 58 0.54 -15.96 10.39
CA GLU A 58 -0.91 -16.10 10.41
C GLU A 58 -1.32 -17.47 10.93
N GLN A 59 -0.69 -18.55 10.45
CA GLN A 59 -0.98 -19.90 10.90
C GLN A 59 -0.69 -20.09 12.41
N VAL A 60 0.44 -19.59 12.88
CA VAL A 60 0.80 -19.63 14.31
C VAL A 60 -0.20 -18.85 15.14
N CYS A 61 -0.60 -17.66 14.71
CA CYS A 61 -1.63 -16.88 15.40
C CYS A 61 -2.97 -17.61 15.46
N CYS A 62 -3.42 -18.22 14.35
CA CYS A 62 -4.66 -19.00 14.32
C CYS A 62 -4.61 -20.17 15.31
N MET A 63 -3.48 -20.89 15.38
CA MET A 63 -3.28 -21.98 16.33
C MET A 63 -3.35 -21.50 17.80
N ILE A 64 -2.65 -20.40 18.13
CA ILE A 64 -2.64 -19.82 19.47
C ILE A 64 -4.03 -19.32 19.88
N MET A 65 -4.75 -18.70 18.94
CA MET A 65 -6.09 -18.15 19.17
C MET A 65 -7.21 -19.19 19.06
N HIS A 66 -6.88 -20.45 18.79
CA HIS A 66 -7.83 -21.55 18.57
C HIS A 66 -8.90 -21.22 17.52
N ARG A 67 -8.49 -20.56 16.42
CA ARG A 67 -9.35 -20.21 15.28
C ARG A 67 -9.05 -21.08 14.08
N GLU A 68 -10.03 -21.21 13.18
CA GLU A 68 -9.80 -21.83 11.88
C GLU A 68 -8.74 -21.08 11.08
N SER A 69 -7.99 -21.82 10.25
CA SER A 69 -6.94 -21.24 9.42
C SER A 69 -7.52 -20.29 8.38
N THR A 70 -7.09 -19.03 8.38
CA THR A 70 -7.48 -18.00 7.41
C THR A 70 -6.49 -17.87 6.24
N ALA A 71 -5.42 -18.68 6.22
CA ALA A 71 -4.38 -18.62 5.19
C ALA A 71 -4.92 -18.84 3.76
N GLY A 72 -6.08 -19.54 3.63
CA GLY A 72 -6.77 -19.74 2.35
C GLY A 72 -7.38 -18.48 1.74
N ASP A 73 -7.56 -17.41 2.51
CA ASP A 73 -8.15 -16.14 2.03
C ASP A 73 -7.21 -15.33 1.15
N LEU A 74 -5.92 -15.68 1.05
CA LEU A 74 -4.85 -14.97 0.35
C LEU A 74 -4.58 -13.54 0.86
N SER A 75 -5.27 -13.07 1.87
CA SER A 75 -5.13 -11.70 2.38
C SER A 75 -3.76 -11.44 3.00
N CYS A 76 -3.15 -12.45 3.66
CA CYS A 76 -1.78 -12.36 4.17
C CYS A 76 -0.76 -12.28 3.02
N VAL A 77 -1.01 -12.96 1.90
CA VAL A 77 -0.17 -12.91 0.71
C VAL A 77 -0.19 -11.51 0.10
N VAL A 78 -1.38 -10.92 -0.07
CA VAL A 78 -1.52 -9.52 -0.53
C VAL A 78 -0.77 -8.57 0.39
N THR A 79 -0.96 -8.67 1.70
CA THR A 79 -0.26 -7.83 2.68
C THR A 79 1.26 -7.97 2.57
N ALA A 80 1.76 -9.20 2.46
CA ALA A 80 3.19 -9.47 2.32
C ALA A 80 3.77 -8.94 1.02
N MET A 81 3.06 -9.09 -0.10
CA MET A 81 3.48 -8.55 -1.40
C MET A 81 3.53 -7.01 -1.38
N LEU A 82 2.47 -6.36 -0.89
CA LEU A 82 2.43 -4.91 -0.78
C LEU A 82 3.52 -4.38 0.13
N PHE A 83 3.75 -5.02 1.29
CA PHE A 83 4.84 -4.65 2.19
C PHE A 83 6.21 -4.83 1.53
N ALA A 84 6.48 -6.00 0.92
CA ALA A 84 7.73 -6.28 0.24
C ALA A 84 8.03 -5.26 -0.88
N PHE A 85 7.02 -4.83 -1.63
CA PHE A 85 7.15 -3.81 -2.66
C PHE A 85 7.52 -2.42 -2.12
N THR A 86 7.33 -2.17 -0.85
CA THR A 86 7.81 -0.94 -0.21
C THR A 86 9.27 -1.01 0.25
N LEU A 87 9.90 -2.18 0.22
CA LEU A 87 11.28 -2.38 0.64
C LEU A 87 12.27 -2.15 -0.50
N PRO A 88 13.50 -1.66 -0.23
CA PRO A 88 14.58 -1.67 -1.21
C PRO A 88 15.04 -3.11 -1.52
N ALA A 89 15.55 -3.33 -2.73
CA ALA A 89 15.97 -4.67 -3.18
C ALA A 89 17.11 -5.27 -2.37
N ASN A 90 17.94 -4.44 -1.74
CA ASN A 90 19.05 -4.85 -0.86
C ASN A 90 18.65 -4.86 0.63
N CYS A 91 17.36 -4.78 0.95
CA CYS A 91 16.88 -4.84 2.33
C CYS A 91 17.30 -6.14 2.99
N SER A 92 17.76 -6.07 4.25
CA SER A 92 18.10 -7.28 5.00
C SER A 92 16.85 -8.15 5.22
N TYR A 93 17.02 -9.47 5.03
CA TYR A 93 15.92 -10.42 5.29
C TYR A 93 15.40 -10.35 6.72
N PHE A 94 16.26 -10.00 7.68
CA PHE A 94 15.84 -9.79 9.08
C PHE A 94 14.83 -8.66 9.21
N ALA A 95 15.06 -7.51 8.56
CA ALA A 95 14.13 -6.39 8.59
C ALA A 95 12.82 -6.73 7.86
N ALA A 96 12.91 -7.45 6.75
CA ALA A 96 11.74 -7.92 6.00
C ALA A 96 10.89 -8.90 6.82
N ILE A 97 11.49 -9.86 7.49
CA ILE A 97 10.81 -10.82 8.38
C ILE A 97 10.15 -10.07 9.55
N LEU A 98 10.89 -9.19 10.22
CA LEU A 98 10.39 -8.48 11.40
C LEU A 98 9.22 -7.54 11.03
N GLY A 99 9.32 -6.80 9.93
CA GLY A 99 8.26 -5.92 9.45
C GLY A 99 7.01 -6.69 9.02
N THR A 100 7.18 -7.81 8.32
CA THR A 100 6.06 -8.69 7.92
C THR A 100 5.39 -9.30 9.17
N ALA A 101 6.18 -9.80 10.12
CA ALA A 101 5.65 -10.36 11.35
C ALA A 101 4.85 -9.30 12.14
N PHE A 102 5.37 -8.07 12.26
CA PHE A 102 4.63 -6.98 12.88
C PHE A 102 3.31 -6.68 12.16
N ALA A 103 3.33 -6.57 10.82
CA ALA A 103 2.15 -6.31 10.03
C ALA A 103 1.05 -7.38 10.23
N ILE A 104 1.43 -8.65 10.21
CA ILE A 104 0.47 -9.76 10.34
C ILE A 104 0.06 -9.97 11.79
N VAL A 105 0.99 -10.12 12.73
CA VAL A 105 0.67 -10.46 14.11
C VAL A 105 -0.02 -9.29 14.80
N VAL A 106 0.62 -8.11 14.78
CA VAL A 106 0.15 -6.97 15.58
C VAL A 106 -1.02 -6.26 14.92
N VAL A 107 -0.92 -5.93 13.63
CA VAL A 107 -1.92 -5.06 12.99
C VAL A 107 -3.12 -5.83 12.48
N LYS A 108 -2.92 -7.09 11.98
CA LYS A 108 -4.00 -7.91 11.44
C LYS A 108 -4.59 -8.85 12.47
N MET A 109 -3.79 -9.77 13.04
CA MET A 109 -4.31 -10.90 13.81
C MET A 109 -4.79 -10.51 15.21
N LEU A 110 -4.09 -9.64 15.94
CA LEU A 110 -4.51 -9.21 17.27
C LEU A 110 -5.86 -8.49 17.29
N PHE A 111 -6.23 -7.83 16.20
CA PHE A 111 -7.52 -7.14 16.07
C PHE A 111 -8.65 -8.03 15.55
N GLY A 112 -8.38 -9.27 15.17
CA GLY A 112 -9.41 -10.23 14.79
C GLY A 112 -9.28 -10.82 13.39
N GLY A 113 -8.28 -10.45 12.62
CA GLY A 113 -8.04 -10.92 11.25
C GLY A 113 -8.60 -9.99 10.19
N ILE A 114 -8.91 -10.53 9.01
CA ILE A 114 -9.41 -9.74 7.88
C ILE A 114 -10.69 -8.96 8.25
N GLY A 115 -10.76 -7.71 7.87
CA GLY A 115 -11.94 -6.86 8.13
C GLY A 115 -11.95 -6.15 9.48
N CYS A 116 -11.08 -6.52 10.43
CA CYS A 116 -11.01 -5.94 11.77
C CYS A 116 -9.79 -5.01 11.96
N ASN A 117 -9.00 -4.80 10.94
CA ASN A 117 -7.78 -3.99 11.01
C ASN A 117 -8.12 -2.51 11.21
N PHE A 118 -7.47 -1.87 12.18
CA PHE A 118 -7.59 -0.41 12.38
C PHE A 118 -6.80 0.41 11.37
N ALA A 119 -5.81 -0.19 10.72
CA ALA A 119 -4.95 0.41 9.71
C ALA A 119 -4.52 -0.64 8.68
N ASN A 120 -4.02 -0.19 7.53
CA ASN A 120 -3.47 -1.08 6.51
C ASN A 120 -2.20 -1.77 7.05
N PRO A 121 -2.17 -3.13 7.13
CA PRO A 121 -1.06 -3.85 7.75
C PRO A 121 0.27 -3.66 7.00
N ALA A 122 0.26 -3.59 5.66
CA ALA A 122 1.48 -3.39 4.88
C ALA A 122 2.09 -2.01 5.14
N VAL A 123 1.26 -0.97 5.22
CA VAL A 123 1.67 0.40 5.54
C VAL A 123 2.23 0.48 6.95
N ALA A 124 1.54 -0.12 7.92
CA ALA A 124 1.99 -0.15 9.31
C ALA A 124 3.32 -0.89 9.49
N GLY A 125 3.50 -2.01 8.76
CA GLY A 125 4.78 -2.73 8.71
C GLY A 125 5.92 -1.87 8.15
N ARG A 126 5.66 -1.10 7.09
CA ARG A 126 6.64 -0.16 6.52
C ARG A 126 7.05 0.92 7.53
N VAL A 127 6.07 1.55 8.18
CA VAL A 127 6.34 2.58 9.19
C VAL A 127 7.09 1.99 10.39
N PHE A 128 6.72 0.78 10.83
CA PHE A 128 7.43 0.08 11.89
C PHE A 128 8.91 -0.15 11.55
N VAL A 129 9.22 -0.69 10.37
CA VAL A 129 10.62 -0.89 9.94
C VAL A 129 11.36 0.44 9.81
N MET A 130 10.70 1.50 9.31
CA MET A 130 11.31 2.83 9.20
C MET A 130 11.72 3.39 10.55
N VAL A 131 10.94 3.16 11.59
CA VAL A 131 11.22 3.65 12.95
C VAL A 131 12.18 2.73 13.70
N ALA A 132 11.99 1.39 13.60
CA ALA A 132 12.76 0.43 14.38
C ALA A 132 14.13 0.11 13.75
N LEU A 133 14.22 0.10 12.43
CA LEU A 133 15.40 -0.29 11.65
C LEU A 133 15.64 0.71 10.49
N PRO A 134 15.88 1.99 10.76
CA PRO A 134 16.01 3.01 9.71
C PRO A 134 17.12 2.68 8.70
N SER A 135 18.21 2.08 9.15
CA SER A 135 19.31 1.67 8.29
C SER A 135 18.94 0.68 7.19
N ALA A 136 17.90 -0.13 7.39
CA ALA A 136 17.42 -1.08 6.39
C ALA A 136 16.71 -0.41 5.19
N LEU A 137 16.32 0.86 5.32
CA LEU A 137 15.55 1.62 4.34
C LEU A 137 16.29 2.83 3.78
N THR A 138 17.56 3.02 4.13
CA THR A 138 18.36 4.19 3.70
C THR A 138 19.16 3.96 2.43
N SER A 139 19.40 2.69 2.06
CA SER A 139 20.20 2.36 0.89
C SER A 139 19.32 1.77 -0.20
N TYR A 140 19.26 2.42 -1.35
CA TYR A 140 18.54 1.94 -2.53
C TYR A 140 19.55 1.59 -3.62
N PRO A 141 19.57 0.35 -4.14
CA PRO A 141 20.44 -0.02 -5.25
C PRO A 141 19.99 0.69 -6.53
N ASP A 142 20.96 1.09 -7.33
CA ASP A 142 20.70 1.56 -8.69
C ASP A 142 20.20 0.41 -9.57
N VAL A 143 19.35 0.75 -10.51
CA VAL A 143 18.74 -0.21 -11.44
C VAL A 143 19.66 -0.44 -12.64
N VAL A 144 19.62 -1.66 -13.18
CA VAL A 144 20.12 -2.11 -14.48
C VAL A 144 21.65 -2.19 -14.66
N GLY A 145 22.12 -3.43 -14.76
CA GLY A 145 23.44 -3.78 -15.33
C GLY A 145 24.66 -3.54 -14.45
N LYS A 146 24.47 -3.09 -13.21
CA LYS A 146 25.53 -2.97 -12.21
C LYS A 146 25.35 -4.04 -11.13
N PRO A 147 26.44 -4.66 -10.62
CA PRO A 147 26.30 -5.61 -9.51
C PRO A 147 25.64 -4.94 -8.32
N LEU A 148 24.73 -5.67 -7.65
CA LEU A 148 23.95 -5.21 -6.48
C LEU A 148 24.79 -4.56 -5.37
N ASP A 149 26.08 -4.83 -5.33
CA ASP A 149 27.00 -4.38 -4.28
C ASP A 149 27.69 -3.03 -4.58
N ALA A 150 27.43 -2.42 -5.74
CA ALA A 150 28.37 -1.41 -6.22
C ALA A 150 27.97 0.05 -5.98
N ILE A 151 26.69 0.45 -5.98
CA ILE A 151 26.33 1.86 -5.82
C ILE A 151 24.93 2.02 -5.18
N THR A 152 24.87 2.65 -4.02
CA THR A 152 23.62 3.17 -3.44
C THR A 152 23.31 4.51 -4.08
N GLY A 153 22.26 4.57 -4.89
CA GLY A 153 21.76 5.82 -5.46
C GLY A 153 20.84 6.57 -4.49
N ALA A 154 20.88 7.90 -4.51
CA ALA A 154 19.84 8.67 -3.87
C ALA A 154 18.53 8.54 -4.68
N THR A 155 17.39 8.38 -3.98
CA THR A 155 16.10 8.35 -4.66
C THR A 155 15.80 9.71 -5.33
N PRO A 156 15.01 9.75 -6.41
CA PRO A 156 14.63 11.02 -7.05
C PRO A 156 14.05 12.05 -6.07
N LEU A 157 13.25 11.60 -5.10
CA LEU A 157 12.72 12.46 -4.03
C LEU A 157 13.82 13.02 -3.11
N ALA A 158 14.82 12.21 -2.77
CA ALA A 158 15.94 12.68 -1.95
C ALA A 158 16.81 13.69 -2.72
N MET A 159 16.95 13.49 -4.03
CA MET A 159 17.66 14.44 -4.91
C MET A 159 16.92 15.78 -5.02
N THR A 160 15.60 15.77 -5.24
CA THR A 160 14.80 17.00 -5.25
C THR A 160 14.85 17.74 -3.92
N ALA A 161 14.73 17.01 -2.80
CA ALA A 161 14.82 17.61 -1.47
C ALA A 161 16.21 18.25 -1.18
N SER A 162 17.28 17.72 -1.77
CA SER A 162 18.64 18.31 -1.67
C SER A 162 18.93 19.39 -2.72
N GLY A 163 17.98 19.70 -3.61
CA GLY A 163 18.16 20.69 -4.68
C GLY A 163 19.14 20.28 -5.78
N THR A 164 19.47 18.98 -5.88
CA THR A 164 20.34 18.46 -6.93
C THR A 164 19.55 18.21 -8.22
N ALA A 165 20.15 18.52 -9.37
CA ALA A 165 19.54 18.28 -10.67
C ALA A 165 19.31 16.76 -10.86
N LEU A 166 18.11 16.40 -11.32
CA LEU A 166 17.74 15.02 -11.58
C LEU A 166 18.35 14.55 -12.92
N PRO A 167 19.11 13.46 -12.92
CA PRO A 167 19.68 12.91 -14.15
C PRO A 167 18.69 12.05 -14.94
N TYR A 168 17.45 11.89 -14.44
CA TYR A 168 16.43 10.99 -14.97
C TYR A 168 15.41 11.72 -15.87
N SER A 169 15.09 11.14 -17.02
CA SER A 169 13.97 11.59 -17.85
C SER A 169 12.62 11.10 -17.27
N LEU A 170 11.52 11.74 -17.68
CA LEU A 170 10.17 11.28 -17.30
C LEU A 170 9.91 9.84 -17.76
N MET A 171 10.50 9.42 -18.88
CA MET A 171 10.37 8.06 -19.39
C MET A 171 11.13 7.06 -18.50
N ASP A 172 12.30 7.43 -18.00
CA ASP A 172 13.08 6.60 -17.05
C ASP A 172 12.30 6.40 -15.75
N MET A 173 11.61 7.43 -15.27
CA MET A 173 10.76 7.32 -14.08
C MET A 173 9.52 6.47 -14.28
N LEU A 174 8.89 6.51 -15.45
CA LEU A 174 7.76 5.65 -15.80
C LEU A 174 8.16 4.17 -15.92
N LEU A 175 9.32 3.91 -16.53
CA LEU A 175 9.83 2.56 -16.75
C LEU A 175 10.59 1.99 -15.55
N GLY A 176 11.00 2.85 -14.60
CA GLY A 176 11.65 2.43 -13.38
C GLY A 176 13.18 2.38 -13.45
N ASN A 177 13.81 3.12 -14.36
CA ASN A 177 15.26 3.22 -14.49
C ASN A 177 15.86 4.22 -13.47
N HIS A 178 15.48 4.11 -12.20
CA HIS A 178 15.96 4.97 -11.11
C HIS A 178 16.02 4.20 -9.78
N ALA A 179 16.79 4.70 -8.83
CA ALA A 179 16.87 4.09 -7.50
C ALA A 179 15.53 4.26 -6.76
N GLY A 180 15.03 3.17 -6.16
CA GLY A 180 13.77 3.17 -5.42
C GLY A 180 13.45 1.83 -4.77
N ALA A 181 12.29 1.72 -4.13
CA ALA A 181 11.80 0.46 -3.60
C ALA A 181 11.30 -0.47 -4.71
N LEU A 182 11.19 -1.78 -4.42
CA LEU A 182 10.87 -2.82 -5.40
C LEU A 182 9.60 -2.56 -6.23
N GLY A 183 8.57 -2.01 -5.61
CA GLY A 183 7.29 -1.73 -6.27
C GLY A 183 7.07 -0.27 -6.63
N GLU A 184 8.01 0.61 -6.30
CA GLU A 184 7.88 2.05 -6.56
C GLU A 184 8.46 2.46 -7.91
N THR A 185 9.44 1.71 -8.39
CA THR A 185 10.24 2.08 -9.55
C THR A 185 9.46 2.05 -10.84
N CYS A 186 8.69 1.02 -11.12
CA CYS A 186 7.93 0.91 -12.38
C CYS A 186 6.47 1.33 -12.21
N VAL A 187 6.19 2.62 -12.33
CA VAL A 187 4.81 3.16 -12.23
C VAL A 187 3.89 2.59 -13.30
N LEU A 188 4.42 2.28 -14.48
CA LEU A 188 3.63 1.72 -15.59
C LEU A 188 2.99 0.37 -15.21
N THR A 189 3.73 -0.52 -14.56
CA THR A 189 3.19 -1.84 -14.16
C THR A 189 2.16 -1.73 -13.04
N LEU A 190 2.34 -0.80 -12.11
CA LEU A 190 1.33 -0.49 -11.10
C LEU A 190 0.05 0.06 -11.73
N LEU A 191 0.18 0.95 -12.72
CA LEU A 191 -0.96 1.51 -13.45
C LEU A 191 -1.73 0.42 -14.20
N ILE A 192 -1.04 -0.50 -14.88
CA ILE A 192 -1.66 -1.64 -15.55
C ILE A 192 -2.44 -2.50 -14.55
N GLY A 193 -1.85 -2.84 -13.40
CA GLY A 193 -2.52 -3.58 -12.35
C GLY A 193 -3.75 -2.85 -11.79
N PHE A 194 -3.65 -1.53 -11.59
CA PHE A 194 -4.76 -0.72 -11.10
C PHE A 194 -5.91 -0.64 -12.13
N ILE A 195 -5.61 -0.41 -13.40
CA ILE A 195 -6.62 -0.40 -14.48
C ILE A 195 -7.32 -1.77 -14.55
N PHE A 196 -6.57 -2.87 -14.46
CA PHE A 196 -7.15 -4.21 -14.39
C PHE A 196 -8.17 -4.33 -13.25
N LEU A 197 -7.83 -3.89 -12.03
CA LEU A 197 -8.74 -3.94 -10.88
C LEU A 197 -9.97 -3.03 -11.05
N LEU A 198 -9.82 -1.86 -11.69
CA LEU A 198 -10.94 -0.99 -12.03
C LEU A 198 -11.91 -1.64 -13.03
N VAL A 199 -11.39 -2.29 -14.09
CA VAL A 199 -12.19 -2.94 -15.11
C VAL A 199 -13.02 -4.09 -14.53
N ILE A 200 -12.44 -4.90 -13.66
CA ILE A 200 -13.17 -5.98 -12.98
C ILE A 200 -14.00 -5.49 -11.78
N ARG A 201 -14.01 -4.18 -11.51
CA ARG A 201 -14.77 -3.54 -10.41
C ARG A 201 -14.42 -4.07 -9.02
N VAL A 202 -13.19 -4.48 -8.83
CA VAL A 202 -12.66 -4.85 -7.50
C VAL A 202 -12.27 -3.60 -6.72
N VAL A 203 -11.81 -2.55 -7.39
CA VAL A 203 -11.41 -1.27 -6.78
C VAL A 203 -12.15 -0.14 -7.47
N ASP A 204 -12.38 0.94 -6.77
CA ASP A 204 -12.90 2.20 -7.32
C ASP A 204 -11.86 3.34 -7.23
N ALA A 205 -12.04 4.38 -8.03
CA ALA A 205 -11.09 5.50 -8.12
C ALA A 205 -11.41 6.66 -7.15
N TRP A 206 -12.44 6.54 -6.29
CA TRP A 206 -12.91 7.64 -5.44
C TRP A 206 -11.90 8.11 -4.40
N ALA A 207 -10.97 7.24 -3.96
CA ALA A 207 -9.87 7.62 -3.06
C ALA A 207 -8.61 8.01 -3.84
N THR A 208 -8.29 7.26 -4.90
CA THR A 208 -7.06 7.39 -5.69
C THR A 208 -6.98 8.73 -6.42
N VAL A 209 -8.05 9.12 -7.14
CA VAL A 209 -8.04 10.35 -7.94
C VAL A 209 -7.87 11.60 -7.08
N PRO A 210 -8.64 11.79 -5.98
CA PRO A 210 -8.43 12.93 -5.10
C PRO A 210 -7.04 12.92 -4.43
N PHE A 211 -6.50 11.75 -4.09
CA PHE A 211 -5.16 11.66 -3.52
C PHE A 211 -4.11 12.22 -4.48
N ILE A 212 -4.06 11.71 -5.72
CA ILE A 212 -3.10 12.15 -6.74
C ILE A 212 -3.32 13.62 -7.11
N ALA A 213 -4.58 14.03 -7.30
CA ALA A 213 -4.92 15.41 -7.64
C ALA A 213 -4.47 16.41 -6.57
N THR A 214 -4.66 16.08 -5.28
CA THR A 214 -4.23 16.95 -4.18
C THR A 214 -2.72 17.08 -4.13
N VAL A 215 -1.97 15.98 -4.32
CA VAL A 215 -0.50 16.04 -4.42
C VAL A 215 -0.09 16.92 -5.60
N ALA A 216 -0.68 16.73 -6.78
CA ALA A 216 -0.36 17.52 -7.98
C ALA A 216 -0.61 19.02 -7.78
N VAL A 217 -1.75 19.38 -7.16
CA VAL A 217 -2.10 20.79 -6.90
C VAL A 217 -1.14 21.42 -5.92
N ILE A 218 -0.86 20.77 -4.78
CA ILE A 218 -0.01 21.35 -3.73
C ILE A 218 1.44 21.49 -4.21
N THR A 219 2.00 20.46 -4.87
CA THR A 219 3.35 20.50 -5.41
C THR A 219 3.49 21.51 -6.54
N GLY A 220 2.44 21.67 -7.38
CA GLY A 220 2.39 22.70 -8.41
C GLY A 220 2.35 24.12 -7.84
N ILE A 221 1.58 24.36 -6.75
CA ILE A 221 1.57 25.65 -6.05
C ILE A 221 2.93 25.94 -5.40
N ALA A 222 3.62 24.92 -4.90
CA ALA A 222 4.96 25.05 -4.32
C ALA A 222 6.06 25.32 -5.38
N GLY A 223 5.76 25.21 -6.68
CA GLY A 223 6.71 25.44 -7.76
C GLY A 223 7.62 24.24 -8.06
N GLU A 224 7.29 23.07 -7.53
CA GLU A 224 8.00 21.82 -7.79
C GLU A 224 7.57 21.19 -9.12
N ASP A 225 8.41 20.34 -9.70
CA ASP A 225 8.02 19.57 -10.90
C ASP A 225 6.97 18.51 -10.53
N VAL A 226 5.71 18.80 -10.91
CA VAL A 226 4.55 17.96 -10.61
C VAL A 226 4.72 16.54 -11.17
N ALA A 227 5.23 16.40 -12.40
CA ALA A 227 5.39 15.09 -13.02
C ALA A 227 6.39 14.22 -12.24
N MET A 228 7.50 14.81 -11.83
CA MET A 228 8.50 14.16 -11.01
C MET A 228 7.95 13.76 -9.64
N GLN A 229 7.20 14.64 -9.00
CA GLN A 229 6.57 14.36 -7.70
C GLN A 229 5.51 13.24 -7.77
N LEU A 230 4.77 13.15 -8.88
CA LEU A 230 3.77 12.09 -9.07
C LEU A 230 4.39 10.73 -9.41
N LEU A 231 5.50 10.73 -10.16
CA LEU A 231 6.14 9.49 -10.61
C LEU A 231 7.19 8.97 -9.63
N SER A 232 7.58 9.76 -8.63
CA SER A 232 8.60 9.38 -7.65
C SER A 232 8.02 8.88 -6.34
N GLY A 233 8.78 8.00 -5.68
CA GLY A 233 8.43 7.41 -4.39
C GLY A 233 7.20 6.52 -4.44
N GLY A 234 6.75 6.10 -3.29
CA GLY A 234 5.63 5.16 -3.14
C GLY A 234 4.23 5.71 -3.44
N LEU A 235 4.09 6.88 -4.10
CA LEU A 235 2.77 7.48 -4.34
C LEU A 235 1.89 6.58 -5.19
N ALA A 236 2.39 6.05 -6.31
CA ALA A 236 1.64 5.17 -7.19
C ALA A 236 1.19 3.89 -6.48
N LEU A 237 2.11 3.20 -5.79
CA LEU A 237 1.79 2.00 -5.01
C LEU A 237 0.79 2.32 -3.89
N GLY A 238 1.01 3.40 -3.15
CA GLY A 238 0.14 3.85 -2.07
C GLY A 238 -1.26 4.22 -2.53
N ALA A 239 -1.37 5.03 -3.59
CA ALA A 239 -2.65 5.52 -4.09
C ALA A 239 -3.47 4.44 -4.81
N PHE A 240 -2.81 3.53 -5.55
CA PHE A 240 -3.50 2.51 -6.35
C PHE A 240 -3.92 1.28 -5.55
N PHE A 241 -3.11 0.83 -4.59
CA PHE A 241 -3.31 -0.44 -3.89
C PHE A 241 -3.51 -0.29 -2.38
N MET A 242 -2.83 0.66 -1.73
CA MET A 242 -2.88 0.76 -0.27
C MET A 242 -4.01 1.67 0.22
N ALA A 243 -4.28 2.78 -0.48
CA ALA A 243 -5.37 3.70 -0.15
C ALA A 243 -6.74 3.20 -0.64
N THR A 244 -6.79 2.08 -1.35
CA THR A 244 -8.01 1.44 -1.86
C THR A 244 -8.36 0.14 -1.12
N ASP A 245 -7.69 -0.12 0.00
CA ASP A 245 -7.97 -1.30 0.83
C ASP A 245 -9.37 -1.23 1.43
N TYR A 246 -10.17 -2.29 1.24
CA TYR A 246 -11.57 -2.36 1.69
C TYR A 246 -11.77 -2.15 3.18
N THR A 247 -10.80 -2.57 3.99
CA THR A 247 -10.94 -2.62 5.44
C THR A 247 -10.60 -1.31 6.13
N THR A 248 -9.74 -0.52 5.50
CA THR A 248 -9.12 0.67 6.10
C THR A 248 -9.45 1.96 5.37
N THR A 249 -10.32 1.90 4.34
CA THR A 249 -10.81 3.05 3.58
C THR A 249 -12.29 3.30 3.89
N PRO A 250 -12.78 4.56 3.90
CA PRO A 250 -14.17 4.87 4.15
C PRO A 250 -15.14 4.15 3.22
N MET A 251 -16.34 3.82 3.74
CA MET A 251 -17.34 3.08 2.97
C MET A 251 -18.04 3.94 1.92
N THR A 252 -18.22 5.23 2.18
CA THR A 252 -18.98 6.13 1.30
C THR A 252 -18.08 6.77 0.24
N PRO A 253 -18.58 7.04 -1.00
CA PRO A 253 -17.80 7.73 -2.01
C PRO A 253 -17.32 9.12 -1.54
N CYS A 254 -18.16 9.86 -0.82
CA CYS A 254 -17.77 11.14 -0.23
C CYS A 254 -16.67 10.99 0.81
N GLY A 255 -16.77 9.96 1.67
CA GLY A 255 -15.72 9.63 2.64
C GLY A 255 -14.40 9.29 1.97
N LYS A 256 -14.43 8.51 0.87
CA LYS A 256 -13.22 8.17 0.09
C LYS A 256 -12.55 9.41 -0.51
N VAL A 257 -13.35 10.38 -1.00
CA VAL A 257 -12.80 11.65 -1.50
C VAL A 257 -12.13 12.44 -0.37
N ILE A 258 -12.75 12.56 0.80
CA ILE A 258 -12.17 13.23 1.97
C ILE A 258 -10.87 12.52 2.40
N PHE A 259 -10.90 11.20 2.46
CA PHE A 259 -9.73 10.37 2.78
C PHE A 259 -8.59 10.60 1.79
N GLY A 260 -8.87 10.59 0.47
CA GLY A 260 -7.89 10.84 -0.57
C GLY A 260 -7.27 12.24 -0.49
N ILE A 261 -8.09 13.27 -0.28
CA ILE A 261 -7.63 14.65 -0.08
C ILE A 261 -6.71 14.74 1.16
N GLY A 262 -7.13 14.12 2.27
CA GLY A 262 -6.32 14.09 3.50
C GLY A 262 -4.98 13.39 3.30
N CYS A 263 -4.96 12.23 2.65
CA CYS A 263 -3.72 11.55 2.29
C CYS A 263 -2.81 12.42 1.41
N GLY A 264 -3.39 13.08 0.39
CA GLY A 264 -2.64 13.96 -0.51
C GLY A 264 -2.04 15.15 0.19
N LEU A 265 -2.81 15.79 1.06
CA LEU A 265 -2.36 16.94 1.84
C LEU A 265 -1.17 16.56 2.74
N ILE A 266 -1.31 15.50 3.53
CA ILE A 266 -0.25 15.07 4.46
C ILE A 266 0.99 14.63 3.67
N THR A 267 0.82 13.87 2.58
CA THR A 267 1.95 13.45 1.73
C THR A 267 2.71 14.66 1.20
N SER A 268 2.01 15.66 0.67
CA SER A 268 2.63 16.88 0.13
C SER A 268 3.35 17.68 1.22
N LEU A 269 2.73 17.84 2.40
CA LEU A 269 3.37 18.53 3.52
C LEU A 269 4.65 17.84 3.98
N VAL A 270 4.62 16.50 4.08
CA VAL A 270 5.83 15.72 4.45
C VAL A 270 6.92 15.88 3.38
N ARG A 271 6.57 15.81 2.09
CA ARG A 271 7.53 15.95 1.00
C ARG A 271 8.19 17.35 0.93
N LEU A 272 7.43 18.38 1.23
CA LEU A 272 7.92 19.77 1.14
C LEU A 272 8.69 20.21 2.40
N PHE A 273 8.34 19.70 3.57
CA PHE A 273 8.84 20.24 4.84
C PHE A 273 9.63 19.25 5.69
N ALA A 274 9.49 17.91 5.47
CA ALA A 274 10.19 16.94 6.29
C ALA A 274 11.54 16.54 5.69
N ALA A 275 12.47 16.21 6.57
CA ALA A 275 13.79 15.69 6.20
C ALA A 275 13.72 14.31 5.48
N ALA A 276 12.65 13.54 5.69
CA ALA A 276 12.41 12.28 5.02
C ALA A 276 11.26 12.44 4.02
N PRO A 277 11.52 12.44 2.71
CA PRO A 277 10.50 12.76 1.69
C PRO A 277 9.45 11.66 1.47
N GLU A 278 9.58 10.51 2.08
CA GLU A 278 8.64 9.38 1.95
C GLU A 278 7.41 9.56 2.86
N GLY A 279 6.50 10.47 2.50
CA GLY A 279 5.31 10.79 3.29
C GLY A 279 4.12 9.86 3.10
N VAL A 280 4.08 9.03 2.04
CA VAL A 280 2.89 8.28 1.64
C VAL A 280 2.44 7.27 2.70
N ALA A 281 3.37 6.49 3.25
CA ALA A 281 3.05 5.51 4.28
C ALA A 281 2.49 6.17 5.55
N PHE A 282 3.10 7.26 6.00
CA PHE A 282 2.61 8.03 7.15
C PHE A 282 1.23 8.64 6.89
N SER A 283 1.00 9.18 5.70
CA SER A 283 -0.28 9.81 5.36
C SER A 283 -1.43 8.80 5.36
N ILE A 284 -1.23 7.63 4.75
CA ILE A 284 -2.25 6.58 4.72
C ILE A 284 -2.49 6.05 6.13
N LEU A 285 -1.43 5.75 6.90
CA LEU A 285 -1.55 5.26 8.28
C LEU A 285 -2.31 6.25 9.16
N PHE A 286 -1.96 7.54 9.07
CA PHE A 286 -2.62 8.59 9.83
C PHE A 286 -4.09 8.72 9.45
N MET A 287 -4.40 8.77 8.15
CA MET A 287 -5.78 8.88 7.69
C MET A 287 -6.63 7.65 7.99
N ASN A 288 -6.04 6.45 8.07
CA ASN A 288 -6.75 5.25 8.51
C ASN A 288 -7.34 5.40 9.92
N LEU A 289 -6.65 6.11 10.82
CA LEU A 289 -7.16 6.39 12.18
C LEU A 289 -8.39 7.28 12.18
N PHE A 290 -8.56 8.12 11.15
CA PHE A 290 -9.71 9.02 11.00
C PHE A 290 -10.88 8.39 10.23
N VAL A 291 -10.72 7.21 9.64
CA VAL A 291 -11.78 6.54 8.86
C VAL A 291 -13.08 6.39 9.66
N PRO A 292 -13.08 5.95 10.94
CA PRO A 292 -14.33 5.87 11.71
C PRO A 292 -15.04 7.22 11.89
N LEU A 293 -14.26 8.31 12.01
CA LEU A 293 -14.80 9.66 12.12
C LEU A 293 -15.37 10.14 10.78
N ILE A 294 -14.65 9.90 9.68
CA ILE A 294 -15.09 10.24 8.33
C ILE A 294 -16.38 9.49 7.99
N ASP A 295 -16.46 8.19 8.27
CA ASP A 295 -17.65 7.40 8.03
C ASP A 295 -18.85 7.89 8.84
N ARG A 296 -18.64 8.29 10.10
CA ARG A 296 -19.69 8.86 10.93
C ARG A 296 -20.26 10.16 10.33
N CYS A 297 -19.39 11.02 9.76
CA CYS A 297 -19.78 12.28 9.14
C CYS A 297 -20.42 12.11 7.75
N THR A 298 -20.05 11.05 7.02
CA THR A 298 -20.46 10.85 5.62
C THR A 298 -21.57 9.80 5.45
N ARG A 299 -22.00 9.15 6.54
CA ARG A 299 -23.06 8.12 6.50
C ARG A 299 -24.37 8.73 6.01
N PRO A 300 -25.02 8.17 4.97
CA PRO A 300 -26.34 8.61 4.52
C PRO A 300 -27.37 8.35 5.61
N ASN A 301 -28.35 9.23 5.74
CA ASN A 301 -29.47 9.01 6.65
C ASN A 301 -30.26 7.76 6.22
N PRO A 302 -30.63 6.88 7.15
CA PRO A 302 -31.48 5.73 6.83
C PRO A 302 -32.83 6.22 6.28
N ALA A 303 -33.38 5.49 5.31
CA ALA A 303 -34.71 5.79 4.76
C ALA A 303 -35.75 5.79 5.89
N GLY A 304 -36.48 6.92 6.06
CA GLY A 304 -37.44 7.09 7.15
C GLY A 304 -36.83 7.52 8.49
N GLY A 305 -35.53 7.74 8.59
CA GLY A 305 -34.87 8.22 9.81
C GLY A 305 -34.96 9.73 9.97
N VAL A 306 -35.08 10.19 11.22
CA VAL A 306 -34.96 11.62 11.57
C VAL A 306 -33.49 12.03 11.38
N LYS A 307 -33.25 13.21 10.80
CA LYS A 307 -31.90 13.79 10.75
C LYS A 307 -31.37 13.91 12.18
N HIS A 308 -30.43 13.03 12.56
CA HIS A 308 -29.66 13.24 13.79
C HIS A 308 -28.82 14.49 13.60
N ALA A 309 -29.14 15.55 14.35
CA ALA A 309 -28.25 16.69 14.49
C ALA A 309 -26.92 16.18 15.00
N LEU A 310 -25.83 16.60 14.35
CA LEU A 310 -24.46 16.35 14.81
C LEU A 310 -24.32 16.94 16.21
N ILE A 311 -24.25 16.11 17.24
CA ILE A 311 -23.80 16.46 18.58
C ILE A 311 -22.36 16.00 18.72
#